data_278b5130c24e26074a90fd4368424645
#
_entry.id   278b5130c24e26074a90fd4368424645
#
_cell.length_a   1.000
_cell.length_b   1.000
_cell.length_c   1.000
_cell.angle_alpha   90.00
_cell.angle_beta   90.00
_cell.angle_gamma   90.00
#
_symmetry.space_group_name_H-M   'P 1'
#
loop_
_entity.id
_entity.type
_entity.pdbx_description
1 polymer ?
#
loop_
_entity_poly.entity_id
_entity_poly.type
_entity_poly.pdbx_seq_one_letter_code
_entity_poly.pdbx_strand_id
1 'polypeptide(L)'
;MGTMGFGLPAAIGAQFAHRDKLVIDIDGDASIRMNIGELETVTTYGLPLKVVVLNNAGDGMVRQWQKLYFKGRFAASDKSLHKKDFVLAAQADGFTWARRLDAPDALEATVADFLAFDGPAFLEVVIDPDAGVYPMVGPGASYAQMITGDFIASRAAATAREPATSHMF
;
A
#
# COMPACT_ATOMS: atom_id res chain seq x y z
N MET A 1 -11.06 -11.42 4.92
CA MET A 1 -11.42 -11.19 3.50
C MET A 1 -10.91 -9.81 3.13
N GLY A 2 -10.16 -9.67 2.05
CA GLY A 2 -9.62 -8.38 1.60
C GLY A 2 -10.66 -7.62 0.77
N THR A 3 -11.48 -6.81 1.40
CA THR A 3 -12.51 -6.04 0.70
C THR A 3 -11.93 -4.72 0.20
N MET A 4 -11.71 -4.60 -1.10
CA MET A 4 -11.30 -3.35 -1.73
C MET A 4 -12.39 -2.28 -1.57
N GLY A 5 -11.98 -1.03 -1.37
CA GLY A 5 -12.88 0.10 -1.12
C GLY A 5 -13.38 0.21 0.32
N PHE A 6 -12.89 -0.62 1.25
CA PHE A 6 -13.30 -0.55 2.66
C PHE A 6 -12.48 0.46 3.47
N GLY A 7 -11.19 0.67 3.12
CA GLY A 7 -10.24 1.46 3.92
C GLY A 7 -10.72 2.88 4.19
N LEU A 8 -10.90 3.69 3.16
CA LEU A 8 -11.28 5.09 3.28
C LEU A 8 -12.60 5.31 4.04
N PRO A 9 -13.73 4.64 3.74
CA PRO A 9 -14.95 4.79 4.51
C PRO A 9 -14.82 4.39 5.98
N ALA A 10 -14.06 3.32 6.27
CA ALA A 10 -13.81 2.89 7.63
C ALA A 10 -12.97 3.91 8.40
N ALA A 11 -11.94 4.48 7.78
CA ALA A 11 -11.11 5.53 8.36
C ALA A 11 -11.91 6.81 8.64
N ILE A 12 -12.81 7.21 7.72
CA ILE A 12 -13.75 8.32 7.94
C ILE A 12 -14.61 8.05 9.18
N GLY A 13 -15.20 6.86 9.29
CA GLY A 13 -15.99 6.48 10.45
C GLY A 13 -15.19 6.50 11.76
N ALA A 14 -13.96 5.98 11.73
CA ALA A 14 -13.06 6.02 12.88
C ALA A 14 -12.70 7.46 13.29
N GLN A 15 -12.46 8.35 12.31
CA GLN A 15 -12.13 9.75 12.60
C GLN A 15 -13.33 10.53 13.14
N PHE A 16 -14.56 10.23 12.70
CA PHE A 16 -15.75 10.79 13.32
C PHE A 16 -15.92 10.39 14.78
N ALA A 17 -15.62 9.13 15.09
CA ALA A 17 -15.69 8.61 16.45
C ALA A 17 -14.56 9.15 17.35
N HIS A 18 -13.40 9.48 16.79
CA HIS A 18 -12.19 9.87 17.50
C HIS A 18 -11.53 11.08 16.86
N ARG A 19 -12.17 12.25 16.96
CA ARG A 19 -11.69 13.49 16.33
C ARG A 19 -10.35 14.00 16.87
N ASP A 20 -9.98 13.61 18.07
CA ASP A 20 -8.74 13.98 18.77
C ASP A 20 -7.58 12.99 18.54
N LYS A 21 -7.82 11.91 17.81
CA LYS A 21 -6.82 10.89 17.52
C LYS A 21 -6.29 11.00 16.09
N LEU A 22 -5.02 10.61 15.94
CA LEU A 22 -4.45 10.40 14.63
C LEU A 22 -5.05 9.13 14.01
N VAL A 23 -5.77 9.29 12.92
CA VAL A 23 -6.26 8.18 12.09
C VAL A 23 -5.52 8.22 10.76
N ILE A 24 -4.97 7.08 10.36
CA ILE A 24 -4.25 6.93 9.08
C ILE A 24 -4.93 5.82 8.31
N ASP A 25 -5.40 6.13 7.11
CA ASP A 25 -5.82 5.14 6.10
C ASP A 25 -4.62 4.78 5.23
N ILE A 26 -4.32 3.49 5.11
CA ILE A 26 -3.30 2.99 4.18
C ILE A 26 -3.99 2.10 3.19
N ASP A 27 -4.14 2.57 1.97
CA ASP A 27 -4.90 1.90 0.92
C ASP A 27 -4.06 1.71 -0.36
N GLY A 28 -4.49 0.82 -1.24
CA GLY A 28 -3.90 0.64 -2.57
C GLY A 28 -4.61 1.50 -3.62
N ASP A 29 -3.91 1.81 -4.71
CA ASP A 29 -4.46 2.61 -5.81
C ASP A 29 -5.71 2.00 -6.45
N ALA A 30 -5.81 0.68 -6.51
CA ALA A 30 -6.98 0.00 -7.03
C ALA A 30 -8.16 0.01 -6.05
N SER A 31 -7.89 -0.07 -4.76
CA SER A 31 -8.90 -0.09 -3.71
C SER A 31 -9.53 1.28 -3.50
N ILE A 32 -8.73 2.33 -3.33
CA ILE A 32 -9.24 3.68 -3.12
C ILE A 32 -10.08 4.21 -4.29
N ARG A 33 -9.83 3.73 -5.53
CA ARG A 33 -10.65 4.10 -6.70
C ARG A 33 -12.14 3.80 -6.52
N MET A 34 -12.47 2.79 -5.73
CA MET A 34 -13.85 2.36 -5.54
C MET A 34 -14.69 3.38 -4.77
N ASN A 35 -14.06 4.13 -3.88
CA ASN A 35 -14.73 5.11 -3.01
C ASN A 35 -14.01 6.47 -3.00
N ILE A 36 -13.29 6.81 -4.05
CA ILE A 36 -12.48 8.03 -4.09
C ILE A 36 -13.31 9.31 -3.89
N GLY A 37 -14.59 9.30 -4.26
CA GLY A 37 -15.50 10.42 -4.02
C GLY A 37 -15.71 10.74 -2.54
N GLU A 38 -15.41 9.82 -1.63
CA GLU A 38 -15.49 10.06 -0.18
C GLU A 38 -14.34 10.94 0.36
N LEU A 39 -13.35 11.27 -0.46
CA LEU A 39 -12.36 12.29 -0.10
C LEU A 39 -13.00 13.64 0.18
N GLU A 40 -14.04 14.02 -0.58
CA GLU A 40 -14.81 15.25 -0.33
C GLU A 40 -15.52 15.21 1.04
N THR A 41 -15.96 14.04 1.50
CA THR A 41 -16.52 13.88 2.85
C THR A 41 -15.51 14.26 3.93
N VAL A 42 -14.24 13.86 3.78
CA VAL A 42 -13.17 14.19 4.72
C VAL A 42 -13.00 15.71 4.86
N THR A 43 -12.92 16.41 3.76
CA THR A 43 -12.67 17.87 3.74
C THR A 43 -13.91 18.65 4.13
N THR A 44 -15.11 18.23 3.68
CA THR A 44 -16.39 18.86 4.04
C THR A 44 -16.61 18.90 5.55
N TYR A 45 -16.25 17.82 6.25
CA TYR A 45 -16.42 17.74 7.72
C TYR A 45 -15.16 18.12 8.51
N GLY A 46 -14.10 18.60 7.83
CA GLY A 46 -12.86 19.02 8.46
C GLY A 46 -12.22 17.92 9.30
N LEU A 47 -12.23 16.67 8.81
CA LEU A 47 -11.65 15.54 9.51
C LEU A 47 -10.11 15.54 9.33
N PRO A 48 -9.30 15.50 10.41
CA PRO A 48 -7.83 15.51 10.28
C PRO A 48 -7.26 14.15 9.83
N LEU A 49 -7.98 13.47 8.95
CA LEU A 49 -7.63 12.14 8.44
C LEU A 49 -6.39 12.19 7.55
N LYS A 50 -5.49 11.24 7.76
CA LYS A 50 -4.31 11.01 6.94
C LYS A 50 -4.56 9.86 5.97
N VAL A 51 -4.46 10.11 4.67
CA VAL A 51 -4.69 9.10 3.63
C VAL A 51 -3.38 8.82 2.90
N VAL A 52 -2.92 7.58 2.93
CA VAL A 52 -1.74 7.10 2.20
C VAL A 52 -2.20 6.11 1.12
N VAL A 53 -1.84 6.38 -0.11
CA VAL A 53 -2.13 5.50 -1.25
C VAL A 53 -0.84 4.87 -1.75
N LEU A 54 -0.71 3.57 -1.60
CA LEU A 54 0.38 2.80 -2.18
C LEU A 54 0.02 2.47 -3.64
N ASN A 55 0.64 3.20 -4.57
CA ASN A 55 0.34 3.11 -5.99
C ASN A 55 1.37 2.25 -6.71
N ASN A 56 0.98 1.01 -7.04
CA ASN A 56 1.74 0.11 -7.89
C ASN A 56 1.19 0.03 -9.33
N ALA A 57 0.29 0.93 -9.70
CA ALA A 57 -0.39 0.97 -10.99
C ALA A 57 -1.11 -0.34 -11.34
N GLY A 58 -1.71 -1.02 -10.34
CA GLY A 58 -2.38 -2.28 -10.59
C GLY A 58 -3.09 -2.92 -9.39
N ASP A 59 -3.84 -3.97 -9.69
CA ASP A 59 -4.42 -4.86 -8.69
C ASP A 59 -3.32 -5.84 -8.23
N GLY A 60 -2.45 -5.41 -7.31
CA GLY A 60 -1.17 -6.06 -6.99
C GLY A 60 -1.29 -7.54 -6.67
N MET A 61 -2.22 -7.94 -5.78
CA MET A 61 -2.43 -9.35 -5.44
C MET A 61 -2.94 -10.16 -6.64
N VAL A 62 -3.81 -9.59 -7.47
CA VAL A 62 -4.30 -10.25 -8.69
C VAL A 62 -3.13 -10.43 -9.68
N ARG A 63 -2.30 -9.41 -9.88
CA ARG A 63 -1.09 -9.50 -10.71
C ARG A 63 -0.14 -10.58 -10.21
N GLN A 64 0.10 -10.66 -8.90
CA GLN A 64 0.96 -11.68 -8.30
C GLN A 64 0.46 -13.09 -8.59
N TRP A 65 -0.85 -13.34 -8.46
CA TRP A 65 -1.47 -14.62 -8.81
C TRP A 65 -1.36 -14.93 -10.31
N GLN A 66 -1.60 -13.93 -11.16
CA GLN A 66 -1.47 -14.09 -12.60
C GLN A 66 -0.02 -14.38 -13.02
N LYS A 67 0.96 -13.76 -12.34
CA LYS A 67 2.39 -14.03 -12.55
C LYS A 67 2.74 -15.48 -12.15
N LEU A 68 2.30 -15.92 -10.97
CA LEU A 68 2.65 -17.23 -10.42
C LEU A 68 1.95 -18.40 -11.14
N TYR A 69 0.67 -18.27 -11.44
CA TYR A 69 -0.16 -19.39 -11.89
C TYR A 69 -0.67 -19.28 -13.33
N PHE A 70 -0.62 -18.10 -13.95
CA PHE A 70 -1.18 -17.85 -15.27
C PHE A 70 -0.14 -17.35 -16.28
N LYS A 71 1.14 -17.65 -16.08
CA LYS A 71 2.26 -17.31 -16.98
C LYS A 71 2.35 -15.81 -17.27
N GLY A 72 2.02 -14.94 -16.30
CA GLY A 72 2.06 -13.50 -16.46
C GLY A 72 1.01 -12.92 -17.43
N ARG A 73 -0.07 -13.63 -17.70
CA ARG A 73 -1.19 -13.10 -18.48
C ARG A 73 -2.02 -12.16 -17.63
N PHE A 74 -1.65 -10.88 -17.64
CA PHE A 74 -2.30 -9.84 -16.85
C PHE A 74 -3.62 -9.41 -17.49
N ALA A 75 -4.73 -9.96 -17.03
CA ALA A 75 -6.07 -9.62 -17.48
C ALA A 75 -6.72 -8.66 -16.50
N ALA A 76 -7.02 -7.44 -16.94
CA ALA A 76 -7.69 -6.36 -16.20
C ALA A 76 -6.98 -5.90 -14.90
N SER A 77 -5.80 -6.42 -14.56
CA SER A 77 -5.07 -6.12 -13.33
C SER A 77 -3.99 -5.06 -13.50
N ASP A 78 -3.64 -4.70 -14.73
CA ASP A 78 -2.69 -3.63 -15.06
C ASP A 78 -3.44 -2.30 -15.22
N LYS A 79 -3.04 -1.30 -14.43
CA LYS A 79 -3.62 0.05 -14.45
C LYS A 79 -2.65 1.10 -15.02
N SER A 80 -1.49 0.69 -15.55
CA SER A 80 -0.45 1.60 -16.04
C SER A 80 -0.93 2.58 -17.12
N LEU A 81 -1.94 2.20 -17.89
CA LEU A 81 -2.55 3.06 -18.91
C LEU A 81 -3.65 3.99 -18.36
N HIS A 82 -4.03 3.87 -17.12
CA HIS A 82 -5.05 4.71 -16.52
C HIS A 82 -4.52 6.13 -16.33
N LYS A 83 -5.40 7.11 -16.53
CA LYS A 83 -5.05 8.55 -16.50
C LYS A 83 -5.41 9.22 -15.17
N LYS A 84 -5.81 8.45 -14.16
CA LYS A 84 -6.16 8.99 -12.85
C LYS A 84 -4.90 9.53 -12.18
N ASP A 85 -4.92 10.82 -11.87
CA ASP A 85 -3.99 11.45 -10.97
C ASP A 85 -4.64 11.57 -9.59
N PHE A 86 -4.11 10.84 -8.61
CA PHE A 86 -4.68 10.80 -7.27
C PHE A 86 -4.45 12.08 -6.48
N VAL A 87 -3.30 12.73 -6.70
CA VAL A 87 -2.99 14.01 -6.05
C VAL A 87 -3.93 15.11 -6.54
N LEU A 88 -4.12 15.22 -7.85
CA LEU A 88 -5.07 16.18 -8.41
C LEU A 88 -6.50 15.88 -7.99
N ALA A 89 -6.89 14.61 -7.87
CA ALA A 89 -8.21 14.24 -7.38
C ALA A 89 -8.41 14.69 -5.92
N ALA A 90 -7.45 14.41 -5.05
CA ALA A 90 -7.51 14.85 -3.66
C ALA A 90 -7.54 16.39 -3.54
N GLN A 91 -6.79 17.11 -4.37
CA GLN A 91 -6.83 18.57 -4.41
C GLN A 91 -8.20 19.09 -4.88
N ALA A 92 -8.82 18.44 -5.88
CA ALA A 92 -10.17 18.81 -6.33
C ALA A 92 -11.21 18.59 -5.23
N ASP A 93 -11.02 17.58 -4.38
CA ASP A 93 -11.86 17.29 -3.22
C ASP A 93 -11.46 18.11 -1.96
N GLY A 94 -10.59 19.12 -2.10
CA GLY A 94 -10.30 20.11 -1.06
C GLY A 94 -9.12 19.81 -0.16
N PHE A 95 -8.31 18.78 -0.44
CA PHE A 95 -7.06 18.55 0.30
C PHE A 95 -6.02 19.62 -0.05
N THR A 96 -5.66 20.47 0.89
CA THR A 96 -4.62 21.50 0.71
C THR A 96 -3.20 20.92 0.84
N TRP A 97 -3.06 19.79 1.54
CA TRP A 97 -1.85 19.00 1.56
C TRP A 97 -2.10 17.68 0.81
N ALA A 98 -1.72 17.64 -0.46
CA ALA A 98 -1.77 16.45 -1.28
C ALA A 98 -0.47 16.36 -2.09
N ARG A 99 0.30 15.30 -1.90
CA ARG A 99 1.63 15.14 -2.52
C ARG A 99 1.83 13.73 -3.06
N ARG A 100 2.76 13.62 -4.03
CA ARG A 100 3.28 12.35 -4.53
C ARG A 100 4.70 12.17 -4.04
N LEU A 101 5.01 10.95 -3.59
CA LEU A 101 6.34 10.48 -3.24
C LEU A 101 6.74 9.40 -4.23
N ASP A 102 7.71 9.69 -5.08
CA ASP A 102 8.27 8.81 -6.12
C ASP A 102 9.80 8.68 -6.02
N ALA A 103 10.42 9.37 -5.06
CA ALA A 103 11.84 9.37 -4.81
C ALA A 103 12.15 8.86 -3.38
N PRO A 104 12.87 7.72 -3.23
CA PRO A 104 13.13 7.12 -1.92
C PRO A 104 13.89 8.01 -0.94
N ASP A 105 14.75 8.87 -1.43
CA ASP A 105 15.54 9.82 -0.62
C ASP A 105 14.69 10.91 0.04
N ALA A 106 13.50 11.19 -0.49
CA ALA A 106 12.54 12.13 0.09
C ALA A 106 11.60 11.51 1.14
N LEU A 107 11.69 10.19 1.40
CA LEU A 107 10.72 9.45 2.21
C LEU A 107 10.58 10.02 3.63
N GLU A 108 11.67 10.13 4.36
CA GLU A 108 11.65 10.55 5.76
C GLU A 108 11.08 11.96 5.93
N ALA A 109 11.55 12.91 5.12
CA ALA A 109 11.08 14.28 5.17
C ALA A 109 9.60 14.41 4.78
N THR A 110 9.18 13.71 3.71
CA THR A 110 7.79 13.75 3.25
C THR A 110 6.83 13.15 4.27
N VAL A 111 7.21 12.03 4.89
CA VAL A 111 6.38 11.39 5.94
C VAL A 111 6.31 12.27 7.19
N ALA A 112 7.41 12.90 7.59
CA ALA A 112 7.41 13.83 8.72
C ALA A 112 6.46 15.01 8.47
N ASP A 113 6.55 15.65 7.30
CA ASP A 113 5.67 16.75 6.89
C ASP A 113 4.19 16.31 6.85
N PHE A 114 3.92 15.11 6.30
CA PHE A 114 2.59 14.53 6.20
C PHE A 114 1.95 14.34 7.57
N LEU A 115 2.70 13.80 8.52
CA LEU A 115 2.20 13.56 9.88
C LEU A 115 2.06 14.84 10.68
N ALA A 116 2.94 15.83 10.46
CA ALA A 116 2.93 17.10 11.17
C ALA A 116 1.86 18.07 10.64
N PHE A 117 1.35 17.87 9.44
CA PHE A 117 0.36 18.78 8.85
C PHE A 117 -0.92 18.80 9.70
N ASP A 118 -1.41 19.98 10.05
CA ASP A 118 -2.66 20.17 10.78
C ASP A 118 -3.85 20.17 9.80
N GLY A 119 -4.63 19.09 9.82
CA GLY A 119 -5.77 18.88 8.93
C GLY A 119 -5.68 17.63 8.07
N PRO A 120 -6.61 17.46 7.11
CA PRO A 120 -6.61 16.33 6.19
C PRO A 120 -5.40 16.37 5.26
N ALA A 121 -4.70 15.25 5.13
CA ALA A 121 -3.54 15.14 4.25
C ALA A 121 -3.61 13.87 3.39
N PHE A 122 -3.19 13.99 2.14
CA PHE A 122 -3.17 12.92 1.16
C PHE A 122 -1.77 12.69 0.62
N LEU A 123 -1.26 11.47 0.75
CA LEU A 123 0.06 11.08 0.26
C LEU A 123 -0.06 9.89 -0.70
N GLU A 124 0.26 10.12 -1.97
CA GLU A 124 0.47 9.05 -2.94
C GLU A 124 1.93 8.60 -2.90
N VAL A 125 2.17 7.32 -2.64
CA VAL A 125 3.50 6.71 -2.67
C VAL A 125 3.58 5.79 -3.88
N VAL A 126 4.44 6.12 -4.83
CA VAL A 126 4.69 5.28 -6.00
C VAL A 126 5.61 4.14 -5.60
N ILE A 127 5.16 2.91 -5.80
CA ILE A 127 5.89 1.70 -5.45
C ILE A 127 6.11 0.82 -6.68
N ASP A 128 7.06 -0.11 -6.57
CA ASP A 128 7.36 -1.06 -7.63
C ASP A 128 6.11 -1.90 -7.97
N PRO A 129 5.64 -1.88 -9.24
CA PRO A 129 4.48 -2.66 -9.68
C PRO A 129 4.68 -4.18 -9.58
N ASP A 130 5.93 -4.64 -9.50
CA ASP A 130 6.27 -6.05 -9.37
C ASP A 130 6.58 -6.48 -7.93
N ALA A 131 6.55 -5.56 -6.97
CA ALA A 131 6.67 -5.89 -5.56
C ALA A 131 5.56 -6.87 -5.14
N GLY A 132 5.96 -8.06 -4.70
CA GLY A 132 5.05 -9.11 -4.28
C GLY A 132 4.88 -9.16 -2.76
N VAL A 133 3.75 -9.72 -2.32
CA VAL A 133 3.47 -9.96 -0.91
C VAL A 133 3.92 -11.39 -0.55
N TYR A 134 5.00 -11.49 0.19
CA TYR A 134 5.59 -12.75 0.62
C TYR A 134 5.89 -12.72 2.14
N PRO A 135 5.90 -13.88 2.82
CA PRO A 135 5.64 -15.23 2.31
C PRO A 135 4.16 -15.46 1.99
N MET A 136 3.88 -16.37 1.04
CA MET A 136 2.50 -16.72 0.70
C MET A 136 2.35 -18.24 0.59
N VAL A 137 1.19 -18.77 0.99
CA VAL A 137 0.84 -20.18 0.84
C VAL A 137 0.02 -20.34 -0.43
N GLY A 138 0.51 -21.14 -1.37
CA GLY A 138 -0.20 -21.44 -2.62
C GLY A 138 -1.43 -22.31 -2.41
N PRO A 139 -2.36 -22.38 -3.38
CA PRO A 139 -3.53 -23.22 -3.31
C PRO A 139 -3.18 -24.69 -3.10
N GLY A 140 -3.76 -25.32 -2.07
CA GLY A 140 -3.51 -26.72 -1.73
C GLY A 140 -2.15 -27.01 -1.09
N ALA A 141 -1.32 -25.99 -0.86
CA ALA A 141 -0.03 -26.14 -0.20
C ALA A 141 -0.14 -26.05 1.32
N SER A 142 0.81 -26.68 2.02
CA SER A 142 1.00 -26.52 3.46
C SER A 142 1.90 -25.34 3.79
N TYR A 143 1.96 -24.93 5.06
CA TYR A 143 2.92 -23.90 5.51
C TYR A 143 4.38 -24.27 5.24
N ALA A 144 4.72 -25.57 5.24
CA ALA A 144 6.06 -26.04 4.89
C ALA A 144 6.43 -25.83 3.41
N GLN A 145 5.44 -25.62 2.57
CA GLN A 145 5.56 -25.38 1.11
C GLN A 145 5.32 -23.91 0.75
N MET A 146 5.47 -23.02 1.72
CA MET A 146 5.28 -21.59 1.56
C MET A 146 6.19 -21.02 0.48
N ILE A 147 5.62 -20.18 -0.39
CA ILE A 147 6.38 -19.43 -1.39
C ILE A 147 7.02 -18.23 -0.68
N THR A 148 8.33 -18.13 -0.74
CA THR A 148 9.09 -17.01 -0.21
C THR A 148 9.59 -16.13 -1.35
N GLY A 149 9.65 -14.82 -1.14
CA GLY A 149 10.27 -13.91 -2.11
C GLY A 149 11.80 -14.09 -2.13
N ASP A 150 12.43 -13.60 -3.18
CA ASP A 150 13.89 -13.69 -3.40
C ASP A 150 14.72 -13.15 -2.22
N PHE A 151 14.21 -12.12 -1.57
CA PHE A 151 14.79 -11.54 -0.36
C PHE A 151 14.89 -12.57 0.79
N ILE A 152 13.89 -13.43 1.01
CA ILE A 152 13.93 -14.47 2.05
C ILE A 152 14.83 -15.61 1.62
N ALA A 153 14.79 -16.00 0.34
CA ALA A 153 15.64 -17.03 -0.23
C ALA A 153 17.12 -16.64 -0.15
N SER A 154 17.47 -15.39 -0.46
CA SER A 154 18.85 -14.90 -0.37
C SER A 154 19.37 -14.88 1.07
N ARG A 155 18.52 -14.52 2.05
CA ARG A 155 18.87 -14.54 3.47
C ARG A 155 19.07 -15.96 3.99
N ALA A 156 18.22 -16.90 3.61
CA ALA A 156 18.38 -18.32 3.96
C ALA A 156 19.66 -18.92 3.38
N ALA A 157 20.04 -18.57 2.14
CA ALA A 157 21.28 -18.98 1.52
C ALA A 157 22.52 -18.38 2.20
N ALA A 158 22.45 -17.16 2.69
CA ALA A 158 23.51 -16.52 3.45
C ALA A 158 23.74 -17.20 4.81
N THR A 159 22.65 -17.53 5.53
CA THR A 159 22.70 -18.22 6.83
C THR A 159 23.21 -19.66 6.71
N ALA A 160 22.89 -20.34 5.60
CA ALA A 160 23.38 -21.70 5.34
C ALA A 160 24.87 -21.74 4.96
N ARG A 161 25.49 -20.61 4.65
CA ARG A 161 26.97 -20.52 4.34
C ARG A 161 27.83 -20.21 5.55
N GLU A 162 27.28 -19.86 6.69
CA GLU A 162 28.03 -19.77 7.93
C GLU A 162 28.33 -21.19 8.43
N PRO A 163 29.60 -21.64 8.48
CA PRO A 163 29.91 -22.93 9.06
C PRO A 163 29.53 -22.89 10.53
N ALA A 164 28.81 -23.92 10.98
CA ALA A 164 28.56 -24.14 12.38
C ALA A 164 29.94 -24.23 13.08
N THR A 165 30.38 -23.14 13.69
CA THR A 165 31.51 -23.16 14.61
C THR A 165 31.09 -24.02 15.79
N SER A 166 31.54 -25.26 15.77
CA SER A 166 31.43 -26.15 16.91
C SER A 166 32.20 -25.55 18.08
N HIS A 167 31.48 -24.92 18.99
CA HIS A 167 32.01 -24.79 20.35
C HIS A 167 31.60 -26.05 21.10
N MET A 168 32.48 -27.07 20.95
CA MET A 168 32.67 -28.04 22.03
C MET A 168 33.46 -27.31 23.11
N PHE A 169 32.82 -27.03 24.22
CA PHE A 169 33.31 -27.19 25.60
C PHE A 169 32.16 -26.93 26.53
#